data_e1176b196813837a5ab3bbd0b98d8075
#
_entry.id   e1176b196813837a5ab3bbd0b98d8075
#
_cell.length_a   1.000
_cell.length_b   1.000
_cell.length_c   1.000
_cell.angle_alpha   90.00
_cell.angle_beta   90.00
_cell.angle_gamma   90.00
#
_symmetry.space_group_name_H-M   'P 1'
#
loop_
_entity.id
_entity.type
_entity.pdbx_description
1 polymer ?
#
loop_
_entity_poly.entity_id
_entity_poly.type
_entity_poly.pdbx_seq_one_letter_code
_entity_poly.pdbx_strand_id
1 'polypeptide(L)'
;MKGLFLLLTVAIALFLWSWDMVYPWQKLMQAEENRYTQIQHTKKLRVGMINHPISYFVNAEGKAGIEYELSKAFADYLAVELNITLFDNSEQLFQALKENSIDMAAAGLLYLPERGEQFQIGTSYYSASWQVAYKKGTQRPYKLNELQAEILIPVGSPVLPILAQLKENQPLVKWQTTDKFTQEELLLQVAEGKIPYTIAPSVDISSAQYINPNLAVGFDLTDEMPVVWYFGKSSFSELQASVLDFMDNANETGLIARIEEKYFNYLNRFDYADATIYLNAVKNVLPKYRALFEKHKGELEWSMLAAIAYQESRWDPNATSSTGVRGMMMLTRDTADRMRVIDRTNAEQSIRGGAEYLNMLIRQIPETVPAEDRIWYGLAAYNMGLGHLLDVRRLTKQLGGDPDNWLDVKKNLPLLAEKRHYANLKYGYARGFEAFSYVENIRKYHSSLVNHLRVEEQKLQQEQKALEQQSEENLNQEKPNET
;
A
#
# COMPACT_ATOMS: atom_id res chain seq x y z
N MET A 1 -23.41 64.39 49.52
CA MET A 1 -22.26 63.94 48.75
C MET A 1 -21.61 62.63 49.20
N LYS A 2 -21.51 62.32 50.52
CA LYS A 2 -20.89 61.10 51.08
C LYS A 2 -21.66 59.79 50.70
N GLY A 3 -23.00 59.81 50.57
CA GLY A 3 -23.80 58.64 50.21
C GLY A 3 -23.72 58.21 48.75
N LEU A 4 -23.53 59.18 47.82
CA LEU A 4 -23.40 58.90 46.40
C LEU A 4 -22.07 58.26 46.05
N PHE A 5 -21.00 58.62 46.77
CA PHE A 5 -19.67 58.03 46.62
C PHE A 5 -19.61 56.57 47.07
N LEU A 6 -20.34 56.25 48.18
CA LEU A 6 -20.43 54.87 48.72
C LEU A 6 -21.19 53.96 47.75
N LEU A 7 -22.27 54.45 47.14
CA LEU A 7 -23.02 53.68 46.13
C LEU A 7 -22.22 53.43 44.85
N LEU A 8 -21.39 54.37 44.41
CA LEU A 8 -20.54 54.25 43.24
C LEU A 8 -19.40 53.25 43.47
N THR A 9 -18.77 53.25 44.67
CA THR A 9 -17.73 52.26 45.04
C THR A 9 -18.26 50.86 45.17
N VAL A 10 -19.47 50.66 45.73
CA VAL A 10 -20.13 49.37 45.79
C VAL A 10 -20.53 48.87 44.39
N ALA A 11 -21.03 49.74 43.52
CA ALA A 11 -21.37 49.39 42.12
C ALA A 11 -20.13 48.98 41.32
N ILE A 12 -18.99 49.70 41.50
CA ILE A 12 -17.71 49.36 40.83
C ILE A 12 -17.17 48.05 41.41
N ALA A 13 -17.23 47.81 42.69
CA ALA A 13 -16.81 46.55 43.31
C ALA A 13 -17.66 45.34 42.84
N LEU A 14 -18.98 45.52 42.72
CA LEU A 14 -19.88 44.51 42.16
C LEU A 14 -19.65 44.25 40.66
N PHE A 15 -19.31 45.32 39.90
CA PHE A 15 -18.97 45.18 38.49
C PHE A 15 -17.62 44.49 38.27
N LEU A 16 -16.62 44.78 39.08
CA LEU A 16 -15.35 44.08 39.07
C LEU A 16 -15.48 42.64 39.54
N TRP A 17 -16.32 42.39 40.55
CA TRP A 17 -16.59 41.02 41.02
C TRP A 17 -17.38 40.19 39.99
N SER A 18 -18.31 40.80 39.26
CA SER A 18 -18.99 40.15 38.14
C SER A 18 -18.04 39.89 36.96
N TRP A 19 -17.06 40.77 36.72
CA TRP A 19 -16.03 40.57 35.70
C TRP A 19 -15.07 39.42 36.06
N ASP A 20 -14.63 39.34 37.31
CA ASP A 20 -13.80 38.24 37.79
C ASP A 20 -14.54 36.87 37.80
N MET A 21 -15.86 36.87 37.89
CA MET A 21 -16.66 35.65 37.72
C MET A 21 -16.97 35.29 36.26
N VAL A 22 -17.05 36.25 35.36
CA VAL A 22 -17.33 36.03 33.93
C VAL A 22 -16.05 35.62 33.18
N TYR A 23 -14.89 36.12 33.60
CA TYR A 23 -13.59 35.78 32.99
C TYR A 23 -13.22 34.28 33.09
N PRO A 24 -13.43 33.57 34.23
CA PRO A 24 -13.21 32.14 34.30
C PRO A 24 -14.19 31.35 33.44
N TRP A 25 -15.44 31.81 33.31
CA TRP A 25 -16.47 31.16 32.49
C TRP A 25 -16.22 31.36 30.98
N GLN A 26 -15.66 32.51 30.57
CA GLN A 26 -15.20 32.71 29.17
C GLN A 26 -13.95 31.89 28.86
N LYS A 27 -13.06 31.66 29.84
CA LYS A 27 -11.94 30.72 29.68
C LYS A 27 -12.39 29.25 29.68
N LEU A 28 -13.44 28.91 30.42
CA LEU A 28 -14.09 27.60 30.43
C LEU A 28 -14.97 27.40 29.17
N MET A 29 -15.50 28.47 28.58
CA MET A 29 -16.24 28.44 27.32
C MET A 29 -15.33 28.55 26.08
N GLN A 30 -14.07 28.92 26.23
CA GLN A 30 -12.99 28.54 25.33
C GLN A 30 -12.50 27.11 25.69
N ALA A 31 -13.46 26.17 25.91
CA ALA A 31 -13.15 24.78 25.76
C ALA A 31 -12.42 24.64 24.43
N GLU A 32 -11.21 24.13 24.44
CA GLU A 32 -10.47 23.83 23.23
C GLU A 32 -11.46 23.25 22.23
N GLU A 33 -11.65 23.96 21.13
CA GLU A 33 -12.58 23.55 20.07
C GLU A 33 -12.24 22.10 19.76
N ASN A 34 -13.20 21.19 19.98
CA ASN A 34 -13.01 19.76 19.82
C ASN A 34 -12.38 19.51 18.44
N ARG A 35 -11.37 18.69 18.34
CA ARG A 35 -10.63 18.40 17.10
C ARG A 35 -11.57 18.07 15.93
N TYR A 36 -12.63 17.31 16.17
CA TYR A 36 -13.65 17.02 15.15
C TYR A 36 -14.32 18.29 14.64
N THR A 37 -14.72 19.19 15.54
CA THR A 37 -15.31 20.49 15.17
C THR A 37 -14.34 21.34 14.35
N GLN A 38 -13.05 21.36 14.67
CA GLN A 38 -12.03 22.06 13.90
C GLN A 38 -11.89 21.48 12.49
N ILE A 39 -11.86 20.14 12.34
CA ILE A 39 -11.82 19.45 11.04
C ILE A 39 -13.05 19.81 10.21
N GLN A 40 -14.25 19.77 10.84
CA GLN A 40 -15.50 20.14 10.15
C GLN A 40 -15.58 21.62 9.78
N HIS A 41 -15.00 22.50 10.59
CA HIS A 41 -14.99 23.95 10.32
C HIS A 41 -13.98 24.32 9.23
N THR A 42 -12.77 23.74 9.29
CA THR A 42 -11.71 23.99 8.29
C THR A 42 -11.91 23.21 6.99
N LYS A 43 -12.79 22.21 7.00
CA LYS A 43 -12.99 21.25 5.91
C LYS A 43 -11.72 20.52 5.49
N LYS A 44 -10.80 20.28 6.44
CA LYS A 44 -9.51 19.61 6.18
C LYS A 44 -9.21 18.60 7.28
N LEU A 45 -8.84 17.38 6.85
CA LEU A 45 -8.24 16.35 7.70
C LEU A 45 -6.73 16.31 7.44
N ARG A 46 -5.92 16.68 8.44
CA ARG A 46 -4.45 16.72 8.34
C ARG A 46 -3.89 15.38 8.79
N VAL A 47 -3.33 14.62 7.86
CA VAL A 47 -2.80 13.27 8.10
C VAL A 47 -1.29 13.26 7.90
N GLY A 48 -0.57 12.80 8.91
CA GLY A 48 0.85 12.52 8.81
C GLY A 48 1.07 11.11 8.27
N MET A 49 1.94 10.99 7.27
CA MET A 49 2.34 9.73 6.64
C MET A 49 3.84 9.63 6.49
N ILE A 50 4.34 8.42 6.27
CA ILE A 50 5.74 8.15 5.92
C ILE A 50 5.74 7.53 4.52
N ASN A 51 6.68 7.97 3.67
CA ASN A 51 6.86 7.36 2.34
C ASN A 51 7.31 5.90 2.49
N HIS A 52 6.48 4.97 2.02
CA HIS A 52 6.67 3.54 2.27
C HIS A 52 5.96 2.70 1.20
N PRO A 53 6.55 1.58 0.73
CA PRO A 53 6.03 0.75 -0.36
C PRO A 53 4.58 0.28 -0.24
N ILE A 54 4.09 0.14 0.99
CA ILE A 54 2.74 -0.37 1.27
C ILE A 54 1.85 0.74 1.82
N SER A 55 2.38 1.59 2.72
CA SER A 55 1.58 2.58 3.45
C SER A 55 1.22 3.79 2.59
N TYR A 56 2.23 4.46 2.02
CA TYR A 56 2.05 5.63 1.16
C TYR A 56 3.20 5.73 0.15
N PHE A 57 2.89 5.85 -1.12
CA PHE A 57 3.83 6.11 -2.19
C PHE A 57 3.16 6.86 -3.35
N VAL A 58 3.97 7.39 -4.27
CA VAL A 58 3.49 8.01 -5.51
C VAL A 58 3.98 7.17 -6.68
N ASN A 59 3.08 6.84 -7.59
CA ASN A 59 3.37 6.15 -8.83
C ASN A 59 2.88 6.97 -10.04
N ALA A 60 2.93 6.42 -11.24
CA ALA A 60 2.48 7.08 -12.46
C ALA A 60 1.00 7.48 -12.45
N GLU A 61 0.16 6.81 -11.66
CA GLU A 61 -1.28 7.09 -11.51
C GLU A 61 -1.56 8.12 -10.40
N GLY A 62 -0.56 8.43 -9.56
CA GLY A 62 -0.67 9.37 -8.46
C GLY A 62 -0.34 8.76 -7.11
N LYS A 63 -1.04 9.22 -6.08
CA LYS A 63 -0.87 8.74 -4.69
C LYS A 63 -1.53 7.38 -4.50
N ALA A 64 -0.83 6.47 -3.82
CA ALA A 64 -1.28 5.10 -3.55
C ALA A 64 -0.78 4.62 -2.18
N GLY A 65 -1.24 3.45 -1.74
CA GLY A 65 -0.88 2.83 -0.47
C GLY A 65 -2.07 2.66 0.47
N ILE A 66 -1.99 1.71 1.38
CA ILE A 66 -3.08 1.38 2.32
C ILE A 66 -3.51 2.59 3.13
N GLU A 67 -2.52 3.29 3.70
CA GLU A 67 -2.79 4.45 4.55
C GLU A 67 -3.42 5.58 3.76
N TYR A 68 -2.96 5.78 2.53
CA TYR A 68 -3.55 6.79 1.66
C TYR A 68 -5.01 6.46 1.31
N GLU A 69 -5.29 5.23 0.89
CA GLU A 69 -6.64 4.85 0.45
C GLU A 69 -7.63 4.87 1.61
N LEU A 70 -7.25 4.33 2.78
CA LEU A 70 -8.09 4.37 3.97
C LEU A 70 -8.29 5.80 4.49
N SER A 71 -7.23 6.62 4.54
CA SER A 71 -7.34 8.02 4.98
C SER A 71 -8.16 8.86 4.01
N LYS A 72 -8.05 8.58 2.70
CA LYS A 72 -8.88 9.25 1.67
C LYS A 72 -10.35 8.88 1.84
N ALA A 73 -10.65 7.61 2.01
CA ALA A 73 -12.01 7.15 2.25
C ALA A 73 -12.59 7.72 3.57
N PHE A 74 -11.78 7.84 4.61
CA PHE A 74 -12.19 8.48 5.85
C PHE A 74 -12.46 9.99 5.70
N ALA A 75 -11.60 10.71 4.96
CA ALA A 75 -11.84 12.12 4.66
C ALA A 75 -13.12 12.32 3.85
N ASP A 76 -13.38 11.44 2.87
CA ASP A 76 -14.62 11.44 2.09
C ASP A 76 -15.85 11.13 2.96
N TYR A 77 -15.75 10.19 3.89
CA TYR A 77 -16.78 9.88 4.88
C TYR A 77 -17.12 11.09 5.76
N LEU A 78 -16.10 11.87 6.16
CA LEU A 78 -16.28 13.12 6.92
C LEU A 78 -16.72 14.30 6.06
N ALA A 79 -16.79 14.17 4.73
CA ALA A 79 -17.02 15.25 3.77
C ALA A 79 -16.02 16.43 3.90
N VAL A 80 -14.72 16.09 4.00
CA VAL A 80 -13.60 17.05 4.11
C VAL A 80 -12.45 16.70 3.15
N GLU A 81 -11.57 17.66 2.90
CA GLU A 81 -10.36 17.47 2.09
C GLU A 81 -9.27 16.74 2.88
N LEU A 82 -8.63 15.75 2.25
CA LEU A 82 -7.44 15.08 2.81
C LEU A 82 -6.18 15.92 2.57
N ASN A 83 -5.54 16.36 3.64
CA ASN A 83 -4.25 17.08 3.60
C ASN A 83 -3.14 16.20 4.19
N ILE A 84 -2.16 15.80 3.38
CA ILE A 84 -1.09 14.89 3.77
C ILE A 84 0.19 15.66 4.02
N THR A 85 0.83 15.39 5.17
CA THR A 85 2.19 15.82 5.48
C THR A 85 3.08 14.59 5.59
N LEU A 86 4.20 14.57 4.86
CA LEU A 86 5.17 13.47 4.89
C LEU A 86 6.24 13.74 5.94
N PHE A 87 6.62 12.68 6.65
CA PHE A 87 7.68 12.66 7.64
C PHE A 87 8.73 11.60 7.30
N ASP A 88 9.97 11.82 7.71
CA ASP A 88 11.07 10.90 7.43
C ASP A 88 11.05 9.65 8.33
N ASN A 89 10.49 9.79 9.54
CA ASN A 89 10.45 8.71 10.54
C ASN A 89 9.27 8.86 11.51
N SER A 90 9.03 7.81 12.28
CA SER A 90 7.92 7.76 13.24
C SER A 90 8.06 8.75 14.41
N GLU A 91 9.28 9.12 14.81
CA GLU A 91 9.48 10.09 15.91
C GLU A 91 9.01 11.49 15.51
N GLN A 92 9.41 11.96 14.32
CA GLN A 92 8.92 13.24 13.78
C GLN A 92 7.40 13.23 13.62
N LEU A 93 6.83 12.13 13.16
CA LEU A 93 5.40 11.94 13.00
C LEU A 93 4.66 12.05 14.35
N PHE A 94 5.13 11.37 15.40
CA PHE A 94 4.54 11.46 16.73
C PHE A 94 4.75 12.82 17.40
N GLN A 95 5.88 13.48 17.13
CA GLN A 95 6.09 14.85 17.59
C GLN A 95 5.09 15.82 16.98
N ALA A 96 4.86 15.72 15.66
CA ALA A 96 3.86 16.51 14.95
C ALA A 96 2.44 16.29 15.48
N LEU A 97 2.12 15.04 15.85
CA LEU A 97 0.84 14.70 16.47
C LEU A 97 0.69 15.33 17.86
N LYS A 98 1.75 15.31 18.68
CA LYS A 98 1.82 15.93 19.99
C LYS A 98 1.69 17.46 19.94
N GLU A 99 2.28 18.08 18.90
CA GLU A 99 2.22 19.52 18.65
C GLU A 99 0.91 19.96 17.98
N ASN A 100 0.00 19.03 17.72
CA ASN A 100 -1.26 19.29 17.02
C ASN A 100 -1.09 19.88 15.61
N SER A 101 0.05 19.67 14.94
CA SER A 101 0.27 20.07 13.56
C SER A 101 -0.41 19.14 12.56
N ILE A 102 -0.71 17.91 12.96
CA ILE A 102 -1.53 16.92 12.27
C ILE A 102 -2.67 16.45 13.17
N ASP A 103 -3.72 15.90 12.57
CA ASP A 103 -4.90 15.37 13.29
C ASP A 103 -4.80 13.86 13.52
N MET A 104 -4.12 13.18 12.62
CA MET A 104 -3.99 11.73 12.60
C MET A 104 -2.63 11.31 12.06
N ALA A 105 -2.03 10.29 12.67
CA ALA A 105 -0.84 9.61 12.18
C ALA A 105 -1.25 8.27 11.56
N ALA A 106 -1.01 8.10 10.26
CA ALA A 106 -1.35 6.92 9.46
C ALA A 106 -0.14 6.52 8.60
N ALA A 107 0.65 5.55 9.08
CA ALA A 107 1.90 5.16 8.45
C ALA A 107 2.26 3.68 8.68
N GLY A 108 1.27 2.78 8.74
CA GLY A 108 1.51 1.36 9.03
C GLY A 108 2.06 1.12 10.44
N LEU A 109 1.59 1.89 11.42
CA LEU A 109 2.15 1.92 12.76
C LEU A 109 1.62 0.75 13.59
N LEU A 110 2.51 -0.15 13.99
CA LEU A 110 2.20 -1.21 14.95
C LEU A 110 1.88 -0.61 16.32
N TYR A 111 0.87 -1.17 16.99
CA TYR A 111 0.51 -0.76 18.32
C TYR A 111 1.64 -1.06 19.32
N LEU A 112 2.05 -0.03 20.06
CA LEU A 112 3.00 -0.12 21.17
C LEU A 112 2.30 0.39 22.45
N PRO A 113 2.31 -0.38 23.56
CA PRO A 113 1.69 0.03 24.82
C PRO A 113 2.12 1.42 25.30
N GLU A 114 3.42 1.73 25.22
CA GLU A 114 3.99 3.01 25.65
C GLU A 114 3.46 4.19 24.82
N ARG A 115 3.13 3.95 23.54
CA ARG A 115 2.51 4.95 22.67
C ARG A 115 1.02 5.10 23.00
N GLY A 116 0.33 4.00 23.36
CA GLY A 116 -1.07 4.04 23.83
C GLY A 116 -1.27 4.84 25.11
N GLU A 117 -0.24 4.96 25.96
CA GLU A 117 -0.29 5.84 27.14
C GLU A 117 -0.26 7.33 26.78
N GLN A 118 0.40 7.69 25.68
CA GLN A 118 0.63 9.08 25.25
C GLN A 118 -0.40 9.57 24.22
N PHE A 119 -0.94 8.66 23.41
CA PHE A 119 -1.81 8.96 22.26
C PHE A 119 -3.09 8.13 22.36
N GLN A 120 -4.14 8.60 21.68
CA GLN A 120 -5.32 7.78 21.44
C GLN A 120 -5.07 6.90 20.23
N ILE A 121 -5.66 5.71 20.23
CA ILE A 121 -5.56 4.74 19.15
C ILE A 121 -6.90 4.51 18.46
N GLY A 122 -6.88 4.34 17.16
CA GLY A 122 -8.03 3.90 16.37
C GLY A 122 -8.18 2.38 16.38
N THR A 123 -9.17 1.89 15.65
CA THR A 123 -9.40 0.46 15.43
C THR A 123 -8.28 -0.12 14.57
N SER A 124 -7.89 -1.35 14.82
CA SER A 124 -6.98 -2.11 13.98
C SER A 124 -7.65 -2.46 12.65
N TYR A 125 -6.89 -2.37 11.55
CA TYR A 125 -7.35 -2.69 10.21
C TYR A 125 -6.51 -3.79 9.54
N TYR A 126 -5.34 -4.13 10.06
CA TYR A 126 -4.59 -5.36 9.78
C TYR A 126 -3.59 -5.64 10.92
N SER A 127 -2.85 -6.77 10.84
CA SER A 127 -1.83 -7.14 11.81
C SER A 127 -0.51 -7.43 11.11
N ALA A 128 0.60 -7.21 11.81
CA ALA A 128 1.94 -7.61 11.38
C ALA A 128 2.81 -7.97 12.58
N SER A 129 3.82 -8.83 12.37
CA SER A 129 4.84 -9.15 13.36
C SER A 129 6.17 -8.47 13.01
N TRP A 130 7.02 -8.22 13.99
CA TRP A 130 8.42 -7.91 13.74
C TRP A 130 9.18 -9.18 13.42
N GLN A 131 9.93 -9.21 12.33
CA GLN A 131 10.67 -10.37 11.86
C GLN A 131 12.14 -10.07 11.63
N VAL A 132 12.99 -11.05 11.88
CA VAL A 132 14.42 -10.98 11.53
C VAL A 132 14.60 -11.44 10.10
N ALA A 133 15.14 -10.56 9.28
CA ALA A 133 15.49 -10.84 7.89
C ALA A 133 16.94 -11.29 7.76
N TYR A 134 17.18 -12.26 6.89
CA TYR A 134 18.51 -12.77 6.56
C TYR A 134 18.62 -13.11 5.07
N LYS A 135 19.83 -13.32 4.55
CA LYS A 135 20.06 -13.73 3.16
C LYS A 135 19.80 -15.21 2.96
N LYS A 136 18.96 -15.57 2.02
CA LYS A 136 18.71 -16.96 1.60
C LYS A 136 20.02 -17.61 1.12
N GLY A 137 20.22 -18.88 1.52
CA GLY A 137 21.43 -19.61 1.21
C GLY A 137 22.56 -19.45 2.24
N THR A 138 22.40 -18.59 3.24
CA THR A 138 23.23 -18.57 4.46
C THR A 138 22.55 -19.37 5.58
N GLN A 139 23.23 -19.52 6.72
CA GLN A 139 22.65 -20.23 7.86
C GLN A 139 21.42 -19.48 8.38
N ARG A 140 20.26 -20.15 8.39
CA ARG A 140 19.01 -19.59 8.90
C ARG A 140 19.08 -19.47 10.43
N PRO A 141 18.89 -18.26 11.01
CA PRO A 141 18.67 -18.14 12.44
C PRO A 141 17.22 -18.50 12.79
N TYR A 142 17.01 -19.14 13.94
CA TYR A 142 15.67 -19.47 14.46
C TYR A 142 15.31 -18.69 15.71
N LYS A 143 16.27 -18.01 16.34
CA LYS A 143 16.10 -17.19 17.55
C LYS A 143 17.27 -16.22 17.73
N LEU A 144 17.07 -15.21 18.58
CA LEU A 144 18.04 -14.13 18.80
C LEU A 144 19.43 -14.59 19.21
N ASN A 145 19.54 -15.63 20.05
CA ASN A 145 20.84 -16.12 20.53
C ASN A 145 21.62 -16.96 19.50
N GLU A 146 21.06 -17.23 18.35
CA GLU A 146 21.71 -17.88 17.21
C GLU A 146 22.31 -16.90 16.21
N LEU A 147 22.04 -15.59 16.37
CA LEU A 147 22.58 -14.56 15.50
C LEU A 147 24.10 -14.49 15.67
N GLN A 148 24.83 -14.65 14.57
CA GLN A 148 26.29 -14.67 14.56
C GLN A 148 26.93 -13.28 14.41
N ALA A 149 26.10 -12.26 14.17
CA ALA A 149 26.52 -10.88 13.98
C ALA A 149 25.48 -9.91 14.53
N GLU A 150 25.83 -8.64 14.60
CA GLU A 150 24.95 -7.58 15.04
C GLU A 150 23.85 -7.31 14.01
N ILE A 151 22.69 -6.91 14.52
CA ILE A 151 21.54 -6.50 13.70
C ILE A 151 21.68 -5.02 13.37
N LEU A 152 21.54 -4.63 12.11
CA LEU A 152 21.54 -3.22 11.72
C LEU A 152 20.08 -2.72 11.59
N ILE A 153 19.77 -1.59 12.24
CA ILE A 153 18.41 -1.05 12.37
C ILE A 153 18.43 0.46 12.11
N PRO A 154 17.41 1.03 11.43
CA PRO A 154 17.33 2.48 11.26
C PRO A 154 17.19 3.20 12.60
N VAL A 155 17.79 4.39 12.72
CA VAL A 155 17.55 5.29 13.85
C VAL A 155 16.05 5.64 13.93
N GLY A 156 15.50 5.66 15.15
CA GLY A 156 14.08 5.95 15.38
C GLY A 156 13.11 4.80 15.01
N SER A 157 13.64 3.60 14.72
CA SER A 157 12.81 2.44 14.43
C SER A 157 11.95 2.05 15.64
N PRO A 158 10.64 1.81 15.47
CA PRO A 158 9.74 1.39 16.55
C PRO A 158 10.09 0.04 17.20
N VAL A 159 10.99 -0.75 16.61
CA VAL A 159 11.45 -2.02 17.19
C VAL A 159 12.47 -1.83 18.32
N LEU A 160 13.09 -0.66 18.41
CA LEU A 160 14.17 -0.43 19.40
C LEU A 160 13.73 -0.60 20.86
N PRO A 161 12.57 -0.10 21.33
CA PRO A 161 12.08 -0.38 22.67
C PRO A 161 11.86 -1.87 22.93
N ILE A 162 11.34 -2.61 21.93
CA ILE A 162 11.12 -4.06 22.02
C ILE A 162 12.45 -4.78 22.21
N LEU A 163 13.48 -4.42 21.43
CA LEU A 163 14.82 -4.99 21.57
C LEU A 163 15.45 -4.66 22.92
N ALA A 164 15.25 -3.44 23.42
CA ALA A 164 15.74 -3.05 24.74
C ALA A 164 15.15 -3.92 25.85
N GLN A 165 13.83 -4.16 25.81
CA GLN A 165 13.14 -5.05 26.73
C GLN A 165 13.60 -6.52 26.61
N LEU A 166 13.77 -7.01 25.38
CA LEU A 166 14.26 -8.37 25.15
C LEU A 166 15.71 -8.57 25.63
N LYS A 167 16.55 -7.54 25.57
CA LYS A 167 17.92 -7.56 26.05
C LYS A 167 18.04 -7.81 27.55
N GLU A 168 17.06 -7.38 28.33
CA GLU A 168 17.03 -7.66 29.78
C GLU A 168 17.06 -9.18 30.06
N ASN A 169 16.34 -9.96 29.24
CA ASN A 169 16.26 -11.42 29.35
C ASN A 169 17.29 -12.17 28.47
N GLN A 170 17.85 -11.49 27.47
CA GLN A 170 18.78 -12.05 26.49
C GLN A 170 19.98 -11.11 26.25
N PRO A 171 20.92 -10.99 27.19
CA PRO A 171 22.00 -9.99 27.15
C PRO A 171 22.97 -10.13 25.97
N LEU A 172 22.97 -11.26 25.28
CA LEU A 172 23.84 -11.51 24.12
C LEU A 172 23.35 -10.84 22.82
N VAL A 173 22.11 -10.33 22.80
CA VAL A 173 21.56 -9.64 21.63
C VAL A 173 22.28 -8.31 21.42
N LYS A 174 22.81 -8.13 20.21
CA LYS A 174 23.53 -6.91 19.82
C LYS A 174 22.91 -6.31 18.56
N TRP A 175 22.75 -5.00 18.57
CA TRP A 175 22.35 -4.24 17.40
C TRP A 175 23.10 -2.92 17.31
N GLN A 176 23.14 -2.37 16.10
CA GLN A 176 23.61 -1.03 15.80
C GLN A 176 22.52 -0.25 15.11
N THR A 177 22.43 1.04 15.36
CA THR A 177 21.52 1.94 14.65
C THR A 177 22.27 2.70 13.56
N THR A 178 21.58 3.00 12.46
CA THR A 178 22.11 3.77 11.33
C THR A 178 21.12 4.83 10.87
N ASP A 179 21.62 6.00 10.51
CA ASP A 179 20.92 7.08 9.85
C ASP A 179 21.18 7.13 8.32
N LYS A 180 22.07 6.25 7.84
CA LYS A 180 22.51 6.21 6.44
C LYS A 180 21.54 5.46 5.52
N PHE A 181 20.72 4.59 6.07
CA PHE A 181 19.88 3.66 5.32
C PHE A 181 18.46 3.63 5.89
N THR A 182 17.49 3.65 5.01
CA THR A 182 16.09 3.38 5.35
C THR A 182 15.86 1.89 5.64
N GLN A 183 14.71 1.53 6.18
CA GLN A 183 14.35 0.12 6.42
C GLN A 183 14.36 -0.71 5.13
N GLU A 184 13.87 -0.13 4.04
CA GLU A 184 13.84 -0.77 2.72
C GLU A 184 15.26 -1.02 2.16
N GLU A 185 16.15 -0.03 2.30
CA GLU A 185 17.54 -0.18 1.87
C GLU A 185 18.29 -1.23 2.70
N LEU A 186 18.00 -1.34 4.00
CA LEU A 186 18.60 -2.39 4.84
C LEU A 186 18.13 -3.79 4.41
N LEU A 187 16.84 -3.96 4.06
CA LEU A 187 16.31 -5.21 3.51
C LEU A 187 17.03 -5.59 2.20
N LEU A 188 17.28 -4.61 1.33
CA LEU A 188 18.04 -4.82 0.10
C LEU A 188 19.49 -5.24 0.40
N GLN A 189 20.18 -4.58 1.35
CA GLN A 189 21.54 -4.92 1.74
C GLN A 189 21.66 -6.33 2.34
N VAL A 190 20.64 -6.77 3.11
CA VAL A 190 20.55 -8.16 3.57
C VAL A 190 20.44 -9.12 2.38
N ALA A 191 19.54 -8.84 1.42
CA ALA A 191 19.36 -9.68 0.24
C ALA A 191 20.62 -9.79 -0.61
N GLU A 192 21.40 -8.70 -0.74
CA GLU A 192 22.69 -8.67 -1.42
C GLU A 192 23.80 -9.36 -0.58
N GLY A 193 23.62 -9.48 0.72
CA GLY A 193 24.60 -10.07 1.67
C GLY A 193 25.69 -9.10 2.12
N LYS A 194 25.42 -7.79 2.01
CA LYS A 194 26.30 -6.73 2.51
C LYS A 194 26.20 -6.59 4.03
N ILE A 195 25.03 -6.86 4.60
CA ILE A 195 24.80 -6.97 6.03
C ILE A 195 24.15 -8.32 6.35
N PRO A 196 24.39 -8.92 7.52
CA PRO A 196 23.86 -10.24 7.84
C PRO A 196 22.37 -10.21 8.20
N TYR A 197 21.92 -9.23 9.00
CA TYR A 197 20.57 -9.18 9.56
C TYR A 197 20.03 -7.76 9.66
N THR A 198 18.72 -7.62 9.45
CA THR A 198 17.92 -6.47 9.89
C THR A 198 16.59 -6.97 10.46
N ILE A 199 15.82 -6.09 11.11
CA ILE A 199 14.48 -6.40 11.61
C ILE A 199 13.51 -5.44 10.97
N ALA A 200 12.42 -5.99 10.43
CA ALA A 200 11.34 -5.21 9.81
C ALA A 200 9.98 -5.85 10.09
N PRO A 201 8.86 -5.11 9.90
CA PRO A 201 7.54 -5.68 9.90
C PRO A 201 7.39 -6.79 8.83
N SER A 202 6.60 -7.81 9.13
CA SER A 202 6.36 -8.96 8.25
C SER A 202 5.87 -8.55 6.85
N VAL A 203 5.03 -7.51 6.79
CA VAL A 203 4.53 -6.96 5.53
C VAL A 203 5.62 -6.32 4.68
N ASP A 204 6.60 -5.66 5.30
CA ASP A 204 7.73 -5.03 4.63
C ASP A 204 8.68 -6.07 4.06
N ILE A 205 9.01 -7.10 4.86
CA ILE A 205 9.84 -8.21 4.39
C ILE A 205 9.16 -8.92 3.23
N SER A 206 7.86 -9.22 3.36
CA SER A 206 7.08 -9.85 2.31
C SER A 206 7.07 -9.01 1.02
N SER A 207 6.88 -7.69 1.13
CA SER A 207 6.96 -6.78 -0.02
C SER A 207 8.37 -6.76 -0.63
N ALA A 208 9.41 -6.67 0.18
CA ALA A 208 10.79 -6.65 -0.29
C ALA A 208 11.22 -7.95 -0.96
N GLN A 209 10.69 -9.11 -0.56
CA GLN A 209 10.95 -10.42 -1.17
C GLN A 209 10.51 -10.49 -2.63
N TYR A 210 9.50 -9.70 -3.04
CA TYR A 210 9.09 -9.60 -4.44
C TYR A 210 10.17 -9.09 -5.36
N ILE A 211 10.97 -8.14 -4.85
CA ILE A 211 12.03 -7.49 -5.61
C ILE A 211 13.36 -8.21 -5.36
N ASN A 212 13.49 -8.81 -4.18
CA ASN A 212 14.71 -9.44 -3.72
C ASN A 212 14.46 -10.90 -3.27
N PRO A 213 14.36 -11.85 -4.21
CA PRO A 213 14.08 -13.25 -3.90
C PRO A 213 15.11 -13.91 -2.97
N ASN A 214 16.30 -13.31 -2.83
CA ASN A 214 17.34 -13.77 -1.90
C ASN A 214 17.07 -13.36 -0.44
N LEU A 215 16.09 -12.48 -0.18
CA LEU A 215 15.67 -12.12 1.17
C LEU A 215 14.84 -13.24 1.77
N ALA A 216 15.08 -13.58 3.02
CA ALA A 216 14.33 -14.61 3.73
C ALA A 216 14.06 -14.22 5.18
N VAL A 217 13.01 -14.82 5.76
CA VAL A 217 12.65 -14.67 7.17
C VAL A 217 13.37 -15.72 7.99
N GLY A 218 14.12 -15.28 8.98
CA GLY A 218 14.72 -16.14 10.00
C GLY A 218 13.64 -16.65 10.95
N PHE A 219 13.06 -15.75 11.71
CA PHE A 219 12.02 -16.03 12.71
C PHE A 219 11.22 -14.76 13.04
N ASP A 220 10.06 -14.94 13.66
CA ASP A 220 9.25 -13.86 14.22
C ASP A 220 9.85 -13.42 15.56
N LEU A 221 10.14 -12.12 15.67
CA LEU A 221 10.64 -11.51 16.91
C LEU A 221 9.50 -11.28 17.90
N THR A 222 8.28 -10.97 17.39
CA THR A 222 7.06 -10.75 18.17
C THR A 222 5.93 -11.61 17.63
N ASP A 223 4.90 -11.81 18.44
CA ASP A 223 3.59 -12.22 17.95
C ASP A 223 3.04 -11.16 17.00
N GLU A 224 1.93 -11.47 16.33
CA GLU A 224 1.21 -10.49 15.52
C GLU A 224 0.68 -9.35 16.37
N MET A 225 0.95 -8.13 15.94
CA MET A 225 0.58 -6.88 16.59
C MET A 225 -0.39 -6.11 15.68
N PRO A 226 -1.45 -5.50 16.24
CA PRO A 226 -2.38 -4.71 15.43
C PRO A 226 -1.70 -3.45 14.88
N VAL A 227 -2.01 -3.12 13.63
CA VAL A 227 -1.68 -1.84 13.02
C VAL A 227 -2.85 -0.90 13.20
N VAL A 228 -2.58 0.31 13.67
CA VAL A 228 -3.59 1.28 14.10
C VAL A 228 -3.22 2.70 13.69
N TRP A 229 -4.21 3.55 13.56
CA TRP A 229 -4.01 4.99 13.50
C TRP A 229 -3.81 5.56 14.89
N TYR A 230 -2.99 6.59 15.01
CA TYR A 230 -2.80 7.34 16.26
C TYR A 230 -3.36 8.75 16.14
N PHE A 231 -3.93 9.25 17.25
CA PHE A 231 -4.51 10.58 17.40
C PHE A 231 -3.92 11.28 18.61
N GLY A 232 -3.97 12.62 18.61
CA GLY A 232 -3.57 13.42 19.78
C GLY A 232 -4.41 13.04 20.99
N LYS A 233 -3.80 13.07 22.19
CA LYS A 233 -4.50 12.79 23.43
C LYS A 233 -5.44 13.96 23.77
N SER A 234 -6.72 13.78 23.54
CA SER A 234 -7.79 14.69 23.98
C SER A 234 -8.81 13.89 24.77
N SER A 235 -9.64 14.57 25.58
CA SER A 235 -10.83 13.94 26.15
C SER A 235 -11.63 13.29 25.03
N PHE A 236 -12.26 12.14 25.30
CA PHE A 236 -13.03 11.31 24.37
C PHE A 236 -13.69 12.14 23.27
N SER A 237 -13.24 12.00 22.06
CA SER A 237 -13.57 12.96 21.01
C SER A 237 -14.55 12.34 20.01
N GLU A 238 -15.44 13.17 19.50
CA GLU A 238 -16.31 12.85 18.37
C GLU A 238 -15.51 12.32 17.17
N LEU A 239 -14.23 12.71 17.02
CA LEU A 239 -13.34 12.18 16.01
C LEU A 239 -13.11 10.68 16.19
N GLN A 240 -12.89 10.21 17.42
CA GLN A 240 -12.69 8.78 17.69
C GLN A 240 -13.97 7.98 17.43
N ALA A 241 -15.13 8.51 17.80
CA ALA A 241 -16.41 7.90 17.47
C ALA A 241 -16.59 7.81 15.95
N SER A 242 -16.26 8.88 15.21
CA SER A 242 -16.35 8.89 13.74
C SER A 242 -15.39 7.89 13.08
N VAL A 243 -14.22 7.66 13.67
CA VAL A 243 -13.27 6.62 13.19
C VAL A 243 -13.85 5.22 13.41
N LEU A 244 -14.46 4.95 14.55
CA LEU A 244 -15.11 3.67 14.83
C LEU A 244 -16.25 3.41 13.83
N ASP A 245 -17.17 4.38 13.68
CA ASP A 245 -18.28 4.28 12.74
C ASP A 245 -17.80 4.10 11.29
N PHE A 246 -16.73 4.82 10.91
CA PHE A 246 -16.11 4.65 9.58
C PHE A 246 -15.53 3.26 9.40
N MET A 247 -14.77 2.74 10.37
CA MET A 247 -14.15 1.42 10.27
C MET A 247 -15.19 0.30 10.22
N ASP A 248 -16.27 0.41 10.98
CA ASP A 248 -17.40 -0.52 10.91
C ASP A 248 -18.06 -0.48 9.52
N ASN A 249 -18.32 0.71 8.98
CA ASN A 249 -18.85 0.89 7.63
C ASN A 249 -17.87 0.36 6.56
N ALA A 250 -16.57 0.61 6.70
CA ALA A 250 -15.54 0.12 5.79
C ALA A 250 -15.42 -1.40 5.79
N ASN A 251 -15.64 -2.05 6.94
CA ASN A 251 -15.74 -3.50 7.04
C ASN A 251 -17.02 -4.03 6.37
N GLU A 252 -18.18 -3.46 6.69
CA GLU A 252 -19.47 -3.88 6.13
C GLU A 252 -19.53 -3.73 4.61
N THR A 253 -18.98 -2.62 4.07
CA THR A 253 -18.91 -2.36 2.62
C THR A 253 -17.80 -3.12 1.90
N GLY A 254 -16.97 -3.88 2.65
CA GLY A 254 -15.84 -4.64 2.13
C GLY A 254 -14.68 -3.76 1.64
N LEU A 255 -14.62 -2.48 2.01
CA LEU A 255 -13.53 -1.60 1.64
C LEU A 255 -12.19 -2.10 2.19
N ILE A 256 -12.14 -2.47 3.49
CA ILE A 256 -10.91 -2.99 4.11
C ILE A 256 -10.47 -4.26 3.39
N ALA A 257 -11.40 -5.20 3.15
CA ALA A 257 -11.08 -6.44 2.45
C ALA A 257 -10.55 -6.21 1.01
N ARG A 258 -11.07 -5.21 0.29
CA ARG A 258 -10.54 -4.82 -1.04
C ARG A 258 -9.12 -4.24 -0.96
N ILE A 259 -8.87 -3.40 0.03
CA ILE A 259 -7.55 -2.79 0.26
C ILE A 259 -6.53 -3.87 0.66
N GLU A 260 -6.88 -4.77 1.59
CA GLU A 260 -6.05 -5.90 1.96
C GLU A 260 -5.76 -6.81 0.76
N GLU A 261 -6.77 -7.12 -0.03
CA GLU A 261 -6.62 -7.88 -1.27
C GLU A 261 -5.67 -7.20 -2.25
N LYS A 262 -5.78 -5.87 -2.39
CA LYS A 262 -4.94 -5.09 -3.29
C LYS A 262 -3.47 -5.07 -2.86
N TYR A 263 -3.20 -4.95 -1.56
CA TYR A 263 -1.84 -4.72 -1.05
C TYR A 263 -1.17 -5.94 -0.42
N PHE A 264 -1.92 -6.94 0.09
CA PHE A 264 -1.36 -8.08 0.83
C PHE A 264 -1.56 -9.44 0.20
N ASN A 265 -2.67 -9.69 -0.49
CA ASN A 265 -3.00 -11.07 -0.88
C ASN A 265 -2.04 -11.67 -1.90
N TYR A 266 -1.36 -10.83 -2.67
CA TYR A 266 -0.31 -11.26 -3.57
C TYR A 266 0.99 -11.64 -2.84
N LEU A 267 1.22 -11.12 -1.60
CA LEU A 267 2.45 -11.35 -0.85
C LEU A 267 2.63 -12.82 -0.42
N ASN A 268 1.55 -13.57 -0.25
CA ASN A 268 1.57 -14.91 0.36
C ASN A 268 1.82 -16.08 -0.61
N ARG A 269 1.98 -15.87 -1.93
CA ARG A 269 1.90 -16.98 -2.92
C ARG A 269 2.97 -16.98 -4.03
N PHE A 270 4.02 -16.16 -3.94
CA PHE A 270 5.05 -16.18 -4.99
C PHE A 270 6.11 -17.25 -4.70
N ASP A 271 6.31 -18.18 -5.65
CA ASP A 271 7.44 -19.10 -5.55
C ASP A 271 8.73 -18.35 -5.92
N TYR A 272 9.78 -18.58 -5.12
CA TYR A 272 11.11 -18.00 -5.31
C TYR A 272 11.65 -18.17 -6.74
N ALA A 273 11.45 -19.33 -7.33
CA ALA A 273 11.93 -19.61 -8.68
C ALA A 273 11.23 -18.73 -9.71
N ASP A 274 9.91 -18.58 -9.62
CA ASP A 274 9.12 -17.76 -10.54
C ASP A 274 9.47 -16.28 -10.41
N ALA A 275 9.64 -15.77 -9.18
CA ALA A 275 10.06 -14.38 -8.94
C ALA A 275 11.43 -14.08 -9.57
N THR A 276 12.40 -14.98 -9.39
CA THR A 276 13.75 -14.82 -9.95
C THR A 276 13.72 -14.81 -11.48
N ILE A 277 12.98 -15.73 -12.10
CA ILE A 277 12.83 -15.81 -13.57
C ILE A 277 12.17 -14.53 -14.10
N TYR A 278 11.11 -14.07 -13.43
CA TYR A 278 10.40 -12.86 -13.82
C TYR A 278 11.30 -11.61 -13.74
N LEU A 279 11.99 -11.38 -12.64
CA LEU A 279 12.87 -10.22 -12.45
C LEU A 279 14.06 -10.23 -13.41
N ASN A 280 14.57 -11.41 -13.75
CA ASN A 280 15.58 -11.54 -14.81
C ASN A 280 15.00 -11.14 -16.17
N ALA A 281 13.76 -11.52 -16.47
CA ALA A 281 13.11 -11.10 -17.71
C ALA A 281 12.80 -9.59 -17.71
N VAL A 282 12.40 -9.00 -16.57
CA VAL A 282 12.23 -7.55 -16.42
C VAL A 282 13.51 -6.80 -16.79
N LYS A 283 14.67 -7.27 -16.33
CA LYS A 283 15.97 -6.62 -16.61
C LYS A 283 16.45 -6.80 -18.04
N ASN A 284 16.26 -7.98 -18.61
CA ASN A 284 16.94 -8.37 -19.86
C ASN A 284 16.02 -8.41 -21.10
N VAL A 285 14.72 -8.60 -20.93
CA VAL A 285 13.75 -8.77 -22.02
C VAL A 285 12.81 -7.57 -22.15
N LEU A 286 12.21 -7.12 -21.03
CA LEU A 286 11.23 -6.03 -21.02
C LEU A 286 11.71 -4.74 -21.68
N PRO A 287 12.97 -4.29 -21.53
CA PRO A 287 13.44 -3.05 -22.16
C PRO A 287 13.26 -3.01 -23.69
N LYS A 288 13.27 -4.17 -24.35
CA LYS A 288 13.05 -4.29 -25.81
C LYS A 288 11.63 -3.93 -26.24
N TYR A 289 10.66 -4.09 -25.34
CA TYR A 289 9.23 -3.96 -25.63
C TYR A 289 8.54 -2.83 -24.87
N ARG A 290 9.21 -2.23 -23.88
CA ARG A 290 8.65 -1.19 -23.01
C ARG A 290 7.99 -0.07 -23.79
N ALA A 291 8.67 0.48 -24.80
CA ALA A 291 8.14 1.55 -25.64
C ALA A 291 6.84 1.15 -26.39
N LEU A 292 6.70 -0.14 -26.74
CA LEU A 292 5.49 -0.67 -27.38
C LEU A 292 4.33 -0.76 -26.38
N PHE A 293 4.60 -1.20 -25.14
CA PHE A 293 3.60 -1.20 -24.08
C PHE A 293 3.14 0.22 -23.74
N GLU A 294 4.05 1.17 -23.59
CA GLU A 294 3.74 2.58 -23.35
C GLU A 294 2.91 3.19 -24.50
N LYS A 295 3.24 2.87 -25.74
CA LYS A 295 2.53 3.37 -26.93
C LYS A 295 1.10 2.85 -27.05
N HIS A 296 0.87 1.59 -26.72
CA HIS A 296 -0.39 0.89 -26.99
C HIS A 296 -1.24 0.59 -25.75
N LYS A 297 -0.87 1.11 -24.58
CA LYS A 297 -1.59 0.86 -23.31
C LYS A 297 -3.06 1.29 -23.32
N GLY A 298 -3.44 2.29 -24.11
CA GLY A 298 -4.78 2.87 -24.10
C GLY A 298 -5.12 3.47 -22.73
N GLU A 299 -6.20 3.00 -22.11
CA GLU A 299 -6.65 3.42 -20.76
C GLU A 299 -5.94 2.64 -19.63
N LEU A 300 -5.12 1.64 -19.96
CA LEU A 300 -4.39 0.82 -18.99
C LEU A 300 -3.06 1.46 -18.58
N GLU A 301 -2.54 1.07 -17.44
CA GLU A 301 -1.12 1.26 -17.16
C GLU A 301 -0.27 0.40 -18.10
N TRP A 302 0.85 0.95 -18.59
CA TRP A 302 1.75 0.16 -19.45
C TRP A 302 2.34 -1.05 -18.71
N SER A 303 2.59 -0.91 -17.39
CA SER A 303 3.08 -1.98 -16.51
C SER A 303 2.07 -3.12 -16.36
N MET A 304 0.78 -2.80 -16.29
CA MET A 304 -0.29 -3.80 -16.30
C MET A 304 -0.31 -4.56 -17.64
N LEU A 305 -0.25 -3.84 -18.76
CA LEU A 305 -0.22 -4.47 -20.08
C LEU A 305 1.02 -5.35 -20.26
N ALA A 306 2.18 -4.93 -19.74
CA ALA A 306 3.39 -5.73 -19.73
C ALA A 306 3.25 -7.00 -18.86
N ALA A 307 2.62 -6.89 -17.67
CA ALA A 307 2.36 -8.05 -16.82
C ALA A 307 1.43 -9.08 -17.47
N ILE A 308 0.41 -8.61 -18.20
CA ILE A 308 -0.48 -9.47 -18.99
C ILE A 308 0.30 -10.20 -20.09
N ALA A 309 1.10 -9.48 -20.85
CA ALA A 309 1.92 -10.06 -21.90
C ALA A 309 2.94 -11.09 -21.37
N TYR A 310 3.46 -10.88 -20.15
CA TYR A 310 4.31 -11.85 -19.50
C TYR A 310 3.54 -13.13 -19.10
N GLN A 311 2.34 -12.99 -18.54
CA GLN A 311 1.47 -14.12 -18.23
C GLN A 311 1.12 -14.93 -19.49
N GLU A 312 0.89 -14.24 -20.62
CA GLU A 312 0.52 -14.87 -21.88
C GLU A 312 1.67 -15.64 -22.53
N SER A 313 2.84 -15.01 -22.67
CA SER A 313 3.93 -15.53 -23.51
C SER A 313 5.32 -15.44 -22.89
N ARG A 314 5.48 -14.91 -21.68
CA ARG A 314 6.76 -14.48 -21.09
C ARG A 314 7.53 -13.51 -22.00
N TRP A 315 6.77 -12.66 -22.70
CA TRP A 315 7.26 -11.70 -23.71
C TRP A 315 7.94 -12.35 -24.92
N ASP A 316 7.52 -13.57 -25.28
CA ASP A 316 7.96 -14.20 -26.52
C ASP A 316 6.95 -13.90 -27.66
N PRO A 317 7.33 -13.10 -28.69
CA PRO A 317 6.43 -12.80 -29.80
C PRO A 317 6.11 -14.03 -30.66
N ASN A 318 6.91 -15.10 -30.61
CA ASN A 318 6.71 -16.32 -31.37
C ASN A 318 5.94 -17.40 -30.61
N ALA A 319 5.51 -17.12 -29.38
CA ALA A 319 4.77 -18.08 -28.57
C ALA A 319 3.56 -18.64 -29.34
N THR A 320 3.37 -19.96 -29.24
CA THR A 320 2.26 -20.66 -29.90
C THR A 320 1.75 -21.76 -28.98
N SER A 321 0.44 -21.76 -28.69
CA SER A 321 -0.20 -22.84 -27.92
C SER A 321 -0.62 -24.01 -28.80
N SER A 322 -0.91 -25.15 -28.17
CA SER A 322 -1.50 -26.33 -28.84
C SER A 322 -2.86 -26.05 -29.48
N THR A 323 -3.58 -25.02 -29.00
CA THR A 323 -4.89 -24.61 -29.53
C THR A 323 -4.80 -23.54 -30.62
N GLY A 324 -3.59 -23.16 -31.02
CA GLY A 324 -3.36 -22.25 -32.15
C GLY A 324 -3.44 -20.74 -31.81
N VAL A 325 -3.49 -20.36 -30.53
CA VAL A 325 -3.28 -18.97 -30.12
C VAL A 325 -1.81 -18.60 -30.25
N ARG A 326 -1.51 -17.35 -30.62
CA ARG A 326 -0.14 -16.97 -30.98
C ARG A 326 0.23 -15.55 -30.54
N GLY A 327 1.53 -15.34 -30.39
CA GLY A 327 2.19 -14.06 -30.24
C GLY A 327 2.27 -13.56 -28.81
N MET A 328 2.77 -12.35 -28.66
CA MET A 328 3.03 -11.69 -27.37
C MET A 328 1.83 -11.70 -26.42
N MET A 329 0.62 -11.52 -26.95
CA MET A 329 -0.66 -11.45 -26.22
C MET A 329 -1.55 -12.67 -26.46
N MET A 330 -1.01 -13.76 -27.02
CA MET A 330 -1.68 -15.04 -27.26
C MET A 330 -3.08 -14.89 -27.87
N LEU A 331 -3.17 -14.19 -28.99
CA LEU A 331 -4.45 -13.91 -29.65
C LEU A 331 -4.96 -15.14 -30.41
N THR A 332 -6.25 -15.42 -30.28
CA THR A 332 -6.95 -16.33 -31.20
C THR A 332 -7.02 -15.72 -32.61
N ARG A 333 -7.31 -16.54 -33.62
CA ARG A 333 -7.51 -16.01 -34.97
C ARG A 333 -8.68 -15.03 -35.03
N ASP A 334 -9.79 -15.37 -34.43
CA ASP A 334 -11.00 -14.52 -34.42
C ASP A 334 -10.77 -13.19 -33.70
N THR A 335 -10.02 -13.20 -32.59
CA THR A 335 -9.65 -11.97 -31.88
C THR A 335 -8.71 -11.12 -32.72
N ALA A 336 -7.73 -11.73 -33.39
CA ALA A 336 -6.79 -11.04 -34.26
C ALA A 336 -7.51 -10.36 -35.43
N ASP A 337 -8.42 -11.09 -36.11
CA ASP A 337 -9.23 -10.55 -37.21
C ASP A 337 -10.10 -9.37 -36.73
N ARG A 338 -10.75 -9.51 -35.57
CA ARG A 338 -11.57 -8.46 -34.96
C ARG A 338 -10.75 -7.22 -34.61
N MET A 339 -9.53 -7.39 -34.13
CA MET A 339 -8.62 -6.30 -33.74
C MET A 339 -7.71 -5.87 -34.90
N ARG A 340 -7.95 -6.34 -36.12
CA ARG A 340 -7.17 -6.00 -37.33
C ARG A 340 -5.67 -6.27 -37.12
N VAL A 341 -5.33 -7.41 -36.54
CA VAL A 341 -3.97 -7.92 -36.38
C VAL A 341 -3.68 -8.86 -37.55
N ILE A 342 -2.83 -8.43 -38.43
CA ILE A 342 -2.47 -9.20 -39.63
C ILE A 342 -1.49 -10.31 -39.30
N ASP A 343 -0.47 -9.97 -38.50
CA ASP A 343 0.55 -10.91 -38.05
C ASP A 343 0.57 -10.93 -36.47
N ARG A 344 0.10 -12.03 -35.92
CA ARG A 344 0.06 -12.24 -34.47
C ARG A 344 1.43 -12.40 -33.83
N THR A 345 2.47 -12.76 -34.62
CA THR A 345 3.85 -12.91 -34.15
C THR A 345 4.64 -11.61 -34.27
N ASN A 346 4.10 -10.59 -34.92
CA ASN A 346 4.62 -9.24 -34.80
C ASN A 346 4.31 -8.65 -33.44
N ALA A 347 5.34 -8.36 -32.64
CA ALA A 347 5.19 -7.91 -31.26
C ALA A 347 4.28 -6.68 -31.12
N GLU A 348 4.47 -5.65 -31.96
CA GLU A 348 3.69 -4.41 -31.92
C GLU A 348 2.21 -4.65 -32.25
N GLN A 349 1.92 -5.41 -33.30
CA GLN A 349 0.55 -5.72 -33.69
C GLN A 349 -0.15 -6.56 -32.62
N SER A 350 0.57 -7.54 -32.03
CA SER A 350 0.05 -8.39 -30.96
C SER A 350 -0.28 -7.59 -29.71
N ILE A 351 0.65 -6.72 -29.25
CA ILE A 351 0.45 -5.85 -28.07
C ILE A 351 -0.73 -4.90 -28.29
N ARG A 352 -0.79 -4.22 -29.45
CA ARG A 352 -1.91 -3.34 -29.81
C ARG A 352 -3.24 -4.08 -29.80
N GLY A 353 -3.32 -5.21 -30.49
CA GLY A 353 -4.55 -5.99 -30.61
C GLY A 353 -5.02 -6.55 -29.26
N GLY A 354 -4.10 -7.02 -28.41
CA GLY A 354 -4.41 -7.49 -27.07
C GLY A 354 -4.91 -6.38 -26.15
N ALA A 355 -4.27 -5.21 -26.18
CA ALA A 355 -4.68 -4.04 -25.43
C ALA A 355 -6.08 -3.54 -25.86
N GLU A 356 -6.33 -3.40 -27.17
CA GLU A 356 -7.63 -3.01 -27.70
C GLU A 356 -8.73 -4.00 -27.31
N TYR A 357 -8.44 -5.30 -27.37
CA TYR A 357 -9.40 -6.35 -26.98
C TYR A 357 -9.72 -6.29 -25.50
N LEU A 358 -8.72 -6.15 -24.62
CA LEU A 358 -8.94 -6.03 -23.19
C LEU A 358 -9.74 -4.76 -22.83
N ASN A 359 -9.38 -3.61 -23.39
CA ASN A 359 -10.13 -2.37 -23.19
C ASN A 359 -11.60 -2.51 -23.68
N MET A 360 -11.82 -3.22 -24.77
CA MET A 360 -13.18 -3.53 -25.24
C MET A 360 -13.95 -4.39 -24.23
N LEU A 361 -13.30 -5.39 -23.63
CA LEU A 361 -13.93 -6.23 -22.60
C LEU A 361 -14.26 -5.43 -21.33
N ILE A 362 -13.32 -4.59 -20.86
CA ILE A 362 -13.50 -3.73 -19.68
C ILE A 362 -14.71 -2.80 -19.86
N ARG A 363 -14.87 -2.21 -21.02
CA ARG A 363 -16.04 -1.35 -21.33
C ARG A 363 -17.37 -2.09 -21.35
N GLN A 364 -17.38 -3.42 -21.43
CA GLN A 364 -18.57 -4.25 -21.35
C GLN A 364 -18.90 -4.70 -19.93
N ILE A 365 -18.03 -4.41 -18.95
CA ILE A 365 -18.32 -4.64 -17.53
C ILE A 365 -19.34 -3.60 -17.06
N PRO A 366 -20.40 -4.00 -16.33
CA PRO A 366 -21.39 -3.08 -15.83
C PRO A 366 -20.82 -1.92 -15.03
N GLU A 367 -21.43 -0.74 -15.16
CA GLU A 367 -21.02 0.47 -14.42
C GLU A 367 -21.24 0.35 -12.90
N THR A 368 -22.05 -0.61 -12.46
CA THR A 368 -22.24 -0.95 -11.04
C THR A 368 -20.98 -1.56 -10.39
N VAL A 369 -20.07 -2.15 -11.19
CA VAL A 369 -18.77 -2.63 -10.71
C VAL A 369 -17.87 -1.41 -10.45
N PRO A 370 -17.23 -1.29 -9.26
CA PRO A 370 -16.27 -0.24 -8.98
C PRO A 370 -15.20 -0.11 -10.07
N ALA A 371 -14.81 1.11 -10.41
CA ALA A 371 -13.91 1.38 -11.54
C ALA A 371 -12.56 0.65 -11.39
N GLU A 372 -12.04 0.62 -10.17
CA GLU A 372 -10.80 -0.04 -9.77
C GLU A 372 -10.84 -1.56 -9.90
N ASP A 373 -12.02 -2.17 -9.84
CA ASP A 373 -12.19 -3.62 -9.93
C ASP A 373 -12.44 -4.09 -11.37
N ARG A 374 -12.88 -3.22 -12.28
CA ARG A 374 -13.25 -3.60 -13.67
C ARG A 374 -12.13 -4.31 -14.42
N ILE A 375 -10.88 -3.98 -14.11
CA ILE A 375 -9.71 -4.64 -14.71
C ILE A 375 -9.69 -6.13 -14.41
N TRP A 376 -10.03 -6.55 -13.20
CA TRP A 376 -10.02 -7.97 -12.79
C TRP A 376 -11.11 -8.76 -13.51
N TYR A 377 -12.29 -8.18 -13.68
CA TYR A 377 -13.37 -8.75 -14.50
C TYR A 377 -12.95 -8.84 -15.97
N GLY A 378 -12.32 -7.78 -16.50
CA GLY A 378 -11.79 -7.74 -17.86
C GLY A 378 -10.75 -8.85 -18.11
N LEU A 379 -9.84 -9.07 -17.16
CA LEU A 379 -8.83 -10.14 -17.23
C LEU A 379 -9.46 -11.53 -17.18
N ALA A 380 -10.43 -11.76 -16.30
CA ALA A 380 -11.17 -13.03 -16.28
C ALA A 380 -11.90 -13.26 -17.60
N ALA A 381 -12.54 -12.22 -18.16
CA ALA A 381 -13.19 -12.29 -19.47
C ALA A 381 -12.18 -12.51 -20.62
N TYR A 382 -10.99 -11.95 -20.54
CA TYR A 382 -9.93 -12.16 -21.51
C TYR A 382 -9.51 -13.63 -21.60
N ASN A 383 -9.36 -14.28 -20.43
CA ASN A 383 -8.96 -15.69 -20.34
C ASN A 383 -10.07 -16.67 -20.70
N MET A 384 -11.28 -16.53 -20.12
CA MET A 384 -12.35 -17.52 -20.26
C MET A 384 -13.51 -17.08 -21.14
N GLY A 385 -13.51 -15.83 -21.61
CA GLY A 385 -14.59 -15.24 -22.39
C GLY A 385 -15.65 -14.52 -21.53
N LEU A 386 -16.22 -13.44 -22.09
CA LEU A 386 -17.23 -12.61 -21.43
C LEU A 386 -18.48 -13.40 -21.03
N GLY A 387 -18.87 -14.41 -21.80
CA GLY A 387 -20.04 -15.24 -21.49
C GLY A 387 -19.89 -15.96 -20.15
N HIS A 388 -18.75 -16.58 -19.91
CA HIS A 388 -18.49 -17.28 -18.65
C HIS A 388 -18.30 -16.32 -17.47
N LEU A 389 -17.79 -15.11 -17.71
CA LEU A 389 -17.77 -14.05 -16.69
C LEU A 389 -19.20 -13.67 -16.27
N LEU A 390 -20.12 -13.53 -17.20
CA LEU A 390 -21.53 -13.25 -16.88
C LEU A 390 -22.18 -14.42 -16.13
N ASP A 391 -21.79 -15.64 -16.44
CA ASP A 391 -22.27 -16.83 -15.73
C ASP A 391 -21.77 -16.89 -14.29
N VAL A 392 -20.47 -16.63 -14.02
CA VAL A 392 -19.97 -16.61 -12.62
C VAL A 392 -20.58 -15.46 -11.82
N ARG A 393 -20.80 -14.29 -12.41
CA ARG A 393 -21.52 -13.19 -11.73
C ARG A 393 -22.94 -13.58 -11.34
N ARG A 394 -23.66 -14.29 -12.24
CA ARG A 394 -24.99 -14.84 -11.93
C ARG A 394 -24.92 -15.87 -10.83
N LEU A 395 -23.95 -16.80 -10.88
CA LEU A 395 -23.72 -17.81 -9.86
C LEU A 395 -23.44 -17.17 -8.50
N THR A 396 -22.59 -16.13 -8.46
CA THR A 396 -22.29 -15.39 -7.23
C THR A 396 -23.56 -14.85 -6.60
N LYS A 397 -24.42 -14.20 -7.39
CA LYS A 397 -25.72 -13.71 -6.91
C LYS A 397 -26.63 -14.84 -6.39
N GLN A 398 -26.66 -15.99 -7.07
CA GLN A 398 -27.45 -17.16 -6.64
C GLN A 398 -26.96 -17.74 -5.31
N LEU A 399 -25.66 -17.63 -5.02
CA LEU A 399 -25.02 -18.10 -3.79
C LEU A 399 -25.07 -17.05 -2.66
N GLY A 400 -25.73 -15.90 -2.87
CA GLY A 400 -25.90 -14.84 -1.87
C GLY A 400 -24.74 -13.85 -1.78
N GLY A 401 -23.77 -13.92 -2.70
CA GLY A 401 -22.69 -12.93 -2.83
C GLY A 401 -23.05 -11.75 -3.74
N ASP A 402 -22.21 -10.71 -3.71
CA ASP A 402 -22.37 -9.54 -4.57
C ASP A 402 -21.67 -9.78 -5.93
N PRO A 403 -22.42 -9.78 -7.08
CA PRO A 403 -21.85 -9.97 -8.40
C PRO A 403 -20.96 -8.79 -8.85
N ASP A 404 -21.03 -7.65 -8.18
CA ASP A 404 -20.25 -6.46 -8.47
C ASP A 404 -19.01 -6.31 -7.54
N ASN A 405 -18.88 -7.19 -6.54
CA ASN A 405 -17.68 -7.31 -5.69
C ASN A 405 -16.74 -8.39 -6.26
N TRP A 406 -15.52 -7.99 -6.64
CA TRP A 406 -14.55 -8.92 -7.22
C TRP A 406 -14.19 -10.09 -6.29
N LEU A 407 -14.09 -9.86 -4.98
CA LEU A 407 -13.75 -10.92 -4.00
C LEU A 407 -14.81 -12.04 -3.99
N ASP A 408 -16.08 -11.68 -4.10
CA ASP A 408 -17.16 -12.64 -4.14
C ASP A 408 -17.20 -13.40 -5.47
N VAL A 409 -17.01 -12.70 -6.59
CA VAL A 409 -16.95 -13.32 -7.92
C VAL A 409 -15.73 -14.24 -8.04
N LYS A 410 -14.57 -13.79 -7.59
CA LYS A 410 -13.31 -14.55 -7.59
C LYS A 410 -13.43 -15.88 -6.86
N LYS A 411 -14.05 -15.90 -5.67
CA LYS A 411 -14.29 -17.14 -4.90
C LYS A 411 -15.09 -18.19 -5.69
N ASN A 412 -15.99 -17.73 -6.54
CA ASN A 412 -16.93 -18.58 -7.28
C ASN A 412 -16.41 -18.99 -8.68
N LEU A 413 -15.30 -18.41 -9.16
CA LEU A 413 -14.70 -18.80 -10.45
C LEU A 413 -14.45 -20.31 -10.56
N PRO A 414 -13.83 -21.00 -9.57
CA PRO A 414 -13.59 -22.44 -9.65
C PRO A 414 -14.86 -23.28 -9.79
N LEU A 415 -16.00 -22.79 -9.26
CA LEU A 415 -17.28 -23.49 -9.29
C LEU A 415 -17.84 -23.65 -10.71
N LEU A 416 -17.37 -22.88 -11.69
CA LEU A 416 -17.74 -23.04 -13.10
C LEU A 416 -17.29 -24.39 -13.70
N ALA A 417 -16.38 -25.10 -13.05
CA ALA A 417 -15.97 -26.44 -13.45
C ALA A 417 -16.83 -27.55 -12.80
N GLU A 418 -17.67 -27.22 -11.82
CA GLU A 418 -18.49 -28.21 -11.10
C GLU A 418 -19.85 -28.40 -11.78
N LYS A 419 -20.18 -29.65 -12.14
CA LYS A 419 -21.42 -29.98 -12.86
C LYS A 419 -22.68 -29.47 -12.18
N ARG A 420 -22.73 -29.52 -10.83
CA ARG A 420 -23.90 -29.06 -10.05
C ARG A 420 -24.18 -27.56 -10.28
N HIS A 421 -23.18 -26.76 -10.67
CA HIS A 421 -23.31 -25.34 -10.93
C HIS A 421 -23.45 -25.03 -12.43
N TYR A 422 -22.49 -25.51 -13.26
CA TYR A 422 -22.49 -25.14 -14.67
C TYR A 422 -23.68 -25.69 -15.48
N ALA A 423 -24.30 -26.78 -15.04
CA ALA A 423 -25.45 -27.35 -15.74
C ALA A 423 -26.66 -26.40 -15.83
N ASN A 424 -26.73 -25.43 -14.94
CA ASN A 424 -27.80 -24.43 -14.85
C ASN A 424 -27.37 -23.05 -15.36
N LEU A 425 -26.16 -22.92 -15.90
CA LEU A 425 -25.62 -21.67 -16.42
C LEU A 425 -25.76 -21.60 -17.94
N LYS A 426 -25.84 -20.37 -18.47
CA LYS A 426 -26.14 -20.16 -19.90
C LYS A 426 -25.05 -20.67 -20.82
N TYR A 427 -23.76 -20.48 -20.42
CA TYR A 427 -22.62 -20.83 -21.24
C TYR A 427 -21.97 -22.17 -20.80
N GLY A 428 -22.46 -22.76 -19.71
CA GLY A 428 -22.08 -24.09 -19.26
C GLY A 428 -20.68 -24.16 -18.62
N TYR A 429 -19.95 -25.23 -18.90
CA TYR A 429 -18.64 -25.52 -18.32
C TYR A 429 -17.58 -24.49 -18.71
N ALA A 430 -16.83 -24.01 -17.72
CA ALA A 430 -15.60 -23.26 -17.93
C ALA A 430 -14.50 -23.70 -16.95
N ARG A 431 -13.23 -23.50 -17.37
CA ARG A 431 -12.05 -23.73 -16.53
C ARG A 431 -11.82 -22.56 -15.58
N GLY A 432 -12.78 -22.33 -14.68
CA GLY A 432 -12.77 -21.16 -13.80
C GLY A 432 -11.55 -21.06 -12.89
N PHE A 433 -10.95 -22.20 -12.50
CA PHE A 433 -9.69 -22.21 -11.75
C PHE A 433 -8.51 -21.65 -12.56
N GLU A 434 -8.48 -21.88 -13.89
CA GLU A 434 -7.45 -21.30 -14.76
C GLU A 434 -7.62 -19.77 -14.83
N ALA A 435 -8.86 -19.28 -14.95
CA ALA A 435 -9.15 -17.84 -14.94
C ALA A 435 -8.80 -17.19 -13.59
N PHE A 436 -9.10 -17.86 -12.47
CA PHE A 436 -8.68 -17.44 -11.14
C PHE A 436 -7.14 -17.29 -11.08
N SER A 437 -6.41 -18.34 -11.43
CA SER A 437 -4.95 -18.35 -11.39
C SER A 437 -4.33 -17.32 -12.35
N TYR A 438 -4.94 -17.13 -13.51
CA TYR A 438 -4.54 -16.12 -14.51
C TYR A 438 -4.57 -14.72 -13.93
N VAL A 439 -5.70 -14.31 -13.33
CA VAL A 439 -5.82 -12.98 -12.72
C VAL A 439 -4.83 -12.80 -11.58
N GLU A 440 -4.72 -13.79 -10.69
CA GLU A 440 -3.79 -13.73 -9.55
C GLU A 440 -2.32 -13.63 -9.98
N ASN A 441 -1.92 -14.36 -11.03
CA ASN A 441 -0.56 -14.28 -11.54
C ASN A 441 -0.26 -12.92 -12.16
N ILE A 442 -1.20 -12.35 -12.93
CA ILE A 442 -1.02 -11.00 -13.51
C ILE A 442 -0.88 -9.96 -12.40
N ARG A 443 -1.69 -10.03 -11.34
CA ARG A 443 -1.56 -9.14 -10.18
C ARG A 443 -0.17 -9.21 -9.56
N LYS A 444 0.37 -10.41 -9.39
CA LYS A 444 1.71 -10.63 -8.86
C LYS A 444 2.78 -10.03 -9.77
N TYR A 445 2.76 -10.33 -11.08
CA TYR A 445 3.73 -9.78 -12.02
C TYR A 445 3.65 -8.26 -12.08
N HIS A 446 2.45 -7.69 -12.10
CA HIS A 446 2.26 -6.24 -12.09
C HIS A 446 2.84 -5.60 -10.83
N SER A 447 2.49 -6.10 -9.64
CA SER A 447 3.01 -5.57 -8.37
C SER A 447 4.53 -5.69 -8.26
N SER A 448 5.11 -6.82 -8.70
CA SER A 448 6.56 -7.01 -8.74
C SER A 448 7.24 -6.01 -9.68
N LEU A 449 6.66 -5.76 -10.87
CA LEU A 449 7.17 -4.79 -11.83
C LEU A 449 7.12 -3.36 -11.28
N VAL A 450 5.98 -2.93 -10.76
CA VAL A 450 5.79 -1.59 -10.19
C VAL A 450 6.79 -1.34 -9.05
N ASN A 451 6.94 -2.30 -8.14
CA ASN A 451 7.91 -2.20 -7.05
C ASN A 451 9.35 -2.13 -7.57
N HIS A 452 9.70 -2.94 -8.56
CA HIS A 452 11.04 -2.91 -9.17
C HIS A 452 11.35 -1.55 -9.79
N LEU A 453 10.42 -1.00 -10.57
CA LEU A 453 10.56 0.32 -11.21
C LEU A 453 10.70 1.44 -10.18
N ARG A 454 9.94 1.38 -9.08
CA ARG A 454 10.02 2.36 -8.00
C ARG A 454 11.40 2.36 -7.33
N VAL A 455 11.96 1.18 -7.05
CA VAL A 455 13.30 1.06 -6.46
C VAL A 455 14.38 1.56 -7.41
N GLU A 456 14.26 1.29 -8.72
CA GLU A 456 15.19 1.83 -9.71
C GLU A 456 15.10 3.37 -9.79
N GLU A 457 13.91 3.94 -9.75
CA GLU A 457 13.70 5.39 -9.75
C GLU A 457 14.30 6.05 -8.48
N GLN A 458 14.09 5.45 -7.32
CA GLN A 458 14.67 5.94 -6.07
C GLN A 458 16.21 5.94 -6.11
N LYS A 459 16.83 4.87 -6.65
CA LYS A 459 18.30 4.81 -6.83
C LYS A 459 18.80 5.92 -7.73
N LEU A 460 18.14 6.16 -8.87
CA LEU A 460 18.52 7.23 -9.79
C LEU A 460 18.41 8.62 -9.15
N GLN A 461 17.36 8.86 -8.37
CA GLN A 461 17.20 10.12 -7.63
C GLN A 461 18.28 10.32 -6.56
N GLN A 462 18.68 9.26 -5.87
CA GLN A 462 19.78 9.32 -4.89
C GLN A 462 21.11 9.59 -5.56
N GLU A 463 21.42 8.92 -6.67
CA GLU A 463 22.63 9.16 -7.45
C GLU A 463 22.70 10.59 -7.99
N GLN A 464 21.58 11.14 -8.48
CA GLN A 464 21.50 12.54 -8.91
C GLN A 464 21.76 13.51 -7.78
N LYS A 465 21.14 13.32 -6.62
CA LYS A 465 21.36 14.17 -5.43
C LYS A 465 22.83 14.12 -4.96
N ALA A 466 23.44 12.94 -4.97
CA ALA A 466 24.84 12.78 -4.61
C ALA A 466 25.78 13.52 -5.57
N LEU A 467 25.50 13.48 -6.88
CA LEU A 467 26.26 14.21 -7.90
C LEU A 467 26.08 15.73 -7.76
N GLU A 468 24.88 16.22 -7.46
CA GLU A 468 24.59 17.63 -7.20
C GLU A 468 25.37 18.12 -5.97
N GLN A 469 25.34 17.40 -4.86
CA GLN A 469 26.09 17.73 -3.64
C GLN A 469 27.59 17.78 -3.91
N GLN A 470 28.13 16.81 -4.62
CA GLN A 470 29.54 16.75 -4.97
C GLN A 470 29.96 17.93 -5.88
N SER A 471 29.08 18.35 -6.77
CA SER A 471 29.32 19.52 -7.64
C SER A 471 29.29 20.84 -6.85
N GLU A 472 28.39 20.99 -5.87
CA GLU A 472 28.35 22.14 -4.97
C GLU A 472 29.55 22.24 -4.04
N GLU A 473 30.01 21.10 -3.50
CA GLU A 473 31.23 21.03 -2.68
C GLU A 473 32.47 21.45 -3.48
N ASN A 474 32.60 20.98 -4.72
CA ASN A 474 33.71 21.35 -5.60
C ASN A 474 33.69 22.86 -5.95
N LEU A 475 32.50 23.41 -6.24
CA LEU A 475 32.33 24.86 -6.49
C LEU A 475 32.67 25.74 -5.27
N ASN A 476 32.39 25.24 -4.06
CA ASN A 476 32.73 25.96 -2.83
C ASN A 476 34.24 25.85 -2.46
N GLN A 477 34.94 24.82 -2.91
CA GLN A 477 36.39 24.68 -2.75
C GLN A 477 37.20 25.51 -3.77
N GLU A 478 36.62 25.85 -4.92
CA GLU A 478 37.27 26.69 -5.96
C GLU A 478 37.10 28.21 -5.75
N LYS A 479 36.32 28.66 -4.74
CA LYS A 479 36.25 30.07 -4.41
C LYS A 479 37.53 30.47 -3.67
N PRO A 480 38.41 31.34 -4.27
CA PRO A 480 39.60 31.79 -3.57
C PRO A 480 39.20 32.64 -2.34
N ASN A 481 39.90 32.41 -1.24
CA ASN A 481 39.86 33.25 -0.06
C ASN A 481 40.29 34.69 -0.48
N GLU A 482 39.32 35.54 -0.82
CA GLU A 482 39.56 36.99 -0.86
C GLU A 482 39.57 37.49 0.59
N THR A 483 40.76 37.61 1.12
CA THR A 483 41.06 38.40 2.30
C THR A 483 41.74 39.68 1.86
#